data_1b8162b05a30552e04a76185a4ee372e
#
_entry.id   1b8162b05a30552e04a76185a4ee372e
#
_cell.length_a   1.000
_cell.length_b   1.000
_cell.length_c   1.000
_cell.angle_alpha   90.00
_cell.angle_beta   90.00
_cell.angle_gamma   90.00
#
_symmetry.space_group_name_H-M   'P 1'
#
loop_
_entity.id
_entity.type
_entity.pdbx_description
1 polymer ?
#
loop_
_entity_poly.entity_id
_entity_poly.type
_entity_poly.pdbx_seq_one_letter_code
_entity_poly.pdbx_strand_id
1 'polypeptide(L)'
;MSNRNFYILLLLAVVVYVFNMNIDIMDVDAAQYAGISWEMLTTHSFLKVHCISSDYLDKPPLLFWLNTISFAVFGFHNFAYKLPSALFALLAIFSTYRLTKIYYNEKTARMAAVILATTQAIFMITNDVRTDTVLMGAVIFSIWQLSEFFEEGRAIHLLIGSVGVAMALLAKGPIGLIATGAALLPQLILKGNWKKLLDYRLLAGFIIVVALLFPMCLGLYQQFGMKGLTFYFWTQSFGRITGESEWNNHPDTFFLLHTTAWAFLPWSLFLLLGWGNALAELVRNRFRISITGEVISVSGFTLVLIMLMLSKYQLPHYIFVVYPLGAIMAANGFLQLAKWSKAKPWLTALQLTMLLLLPVVSALLQYILKGWDVISIVCLCILYPVALWFAIEAEGGIKTFSTVTRYISYKFSRAYYQIFGGKMQGQLTATFVLDVVYQKLFFASALMFIVFNFLLSAFYYPAILKYEPEADFGRYIKAHSNVGFVCYDIVYDYSLMYYAQQLSSTPVWGKEPFKKILNDKKELLVYASTGALNALNEEHISYKIIEERGRYGVANLNPTFLNPKTRTSVCEKVYLLDVTAQ
;
A
#
# COMPACT_ATOMS: atom_id res chain seq x y z
N MET A 1 0.56 25.66 3.91
CA MET A 1 1.82 24.88 4.00
C MET A 1 2.90 25.58 3.21
N SER A 2 4.06 25.86 3.84
CA SER A 2 5.22 26.48 3.17
C SER A 2 5.92 25.49 2.24
N ASN A 3 6.73 25.98 1.27
CA ASN A 3 7.52 25.12 0.40
C ASN A 3 8.47 24.23 1.22
N ARG A 4 9.14 24.84 2.21
CA ARG A 4 10.07 24.11 3.10
C ARG A 4 9.39 22.93 3.77
N ASN A 5 8.23 23.13 4.40
CA ASN A 5 7.52 22.08 5.11
C ASN A 5 7.00 20.98 4.18
N PHE A 6 6.61 21.35 2.96
CA PHE A 6 6.22 20.39 1.92
C PHE A 6 7.37 19.43 1.58
N TYR A 7 8.53 19.97 1.25
CA TYR A 7 9.69 19.14 0.87
C TYR A 7 10.23 18.34 2.05
N ILE A 8 10.22 18.88 3.27
CA ILE A 8 10.62 18.14 4.48
C ILE A 8 9.75 16.92 4.69
N LEU A 9 8.42 17.07 4.66
CA LEU A 9 7.50 15.94 4.86
C LEU A 9 7.62 14.88 3.77
N LEU A 10 7.73 15.30 2.50
CA LEU A 10 7.95 14.35 1.41
C LEU A 10 9.28 13.61 1.54
N LEU A 11 10.36 14.33 1.85
CA LEU A 11 11.68 13.71 2.03
C LEU A 11 11.66 12.68 3.16
N LEU A 12 11.07 13.02 4.30
CA LEU A 12 10.96 12.11 5.45
C LEU A 12 10.10 10.87 5.11
N ALA A 13 8.99 11.04 4.38
CA ALA A 13 8.19 9.92 3.92
C ALA A 13 8.98 9.02 2.96
N VAL A 14 9.71 9.60 2.00
CA VAL A 14 10.57 8.85 1.06
C VAL A 14 11.68 8.10 1.81
N VAL A 15 12.29 8.68 2.85
CA VAL A 15 13.28 7.98 3.69
C VAL A 15 12.67 6.71 4.30
N VAL A 16 11.42 6.77 4.79
CA VAL A 16 10.74 5.57 5.30
C VAL A 16 10.47 4.55 4.18
N TYR A 17 10.07 4.99 2.98
CA TYR A 17 9.89 4.08 1.84
C TYR A 17 11.20 3.37 1.45
N VAL A 18 12.31 4.11 1.40
CA VAL A 18 13.64 3.53 1.13
C VAL A 18 14.03 2.53 2.21
N PHE A 19 13.70 2.83 3.48
CA PHE A 19 13.93 1.90 4.58
C PHE A 19 13.10 0.61 4.40
N ASN A 20 11.81 0.73 4.02
CA ASN A 20 10.92 -0.40 3.73
C ASN A 20 11.46 -1.33 2.65
N MET A 21 12.18 -0.79 1.65
CA MET A 21 12.73 -1.61 0.57
C MET A 21 13.78 -2.64 1.04
N ASN A 22 14.35 -2.49 2.23
CA ASN A 22 15.36 -3.42 2.77
C ASN A 22 14.75 -4.48 3.72
N ILE A 23 13.49 -4.36 4.09
CA ILE A 23 12.80 -5.34 4.94
C ILE A 23 12.54 -6.61 4.13
N ASP A 24 12.61 -7.78 4.76
CA ASP A 24 12.31 -9.05 4.12
C ASP A 24 10.89 -9.09 3.54
N ILE A 25 10.71 -9.94 2.54
CA ILE A 25 9.45 -10.08 1.81
C ILE A 25 8.51 -10.93 2.67
N MET A 26 7.29 -10.44 2.87
CA MET A 26 6.23 -11.20 3.53
C MET A 26 5.58 -12.19 2.56
N ASP A 27 5.22 -13.37 3.05
CA ASP A 27 4.40 -14.30 2.31
C ASP A 27 2.93 -13.78 2.23
N VAL A 28 2.10 -14.07 1.26
CA VAL A 28 2.15 -15.07 0.18
C VAL A 28 2.39 -14.39 -1.19
N ASP A 29 1.55 -13.40 -1.57
CA ASP A 29 1.54 -12.82 -2.92
C ASP A 29 2.86 -12.11 -3.27
N ALA A 30 3.44 -11.34 -2.33
CA ALA A 30 4.67 -10.61 -2.59
C ALA A 30 5.83 -11.58 -2.86
N ALA A 31 5.92 -12.66 -2.11
CA ALA A 31 6.93 -13.69 -2.30
C ALA A 31 6.73 -14.43 -3.63
N GLN A 32 5.48 -14.75 -3.99
CA GLN A 32 5.13 -15.37 -5.27
C GLN A 32 5.55 -14.47 -6.45
N TYR A 33 5.25 -13.17 -6.40
CA TYR A 33 5.63 -12.23 -7.48
C TYR A 33 7.14 -12.05 -7.60
N ALA A 34 7.86 -12.10 -6.48
CA ALA A 34 9.32 -12.09 -6.47
C ALA A 34 9.88 -13.34 -7.17
N GLY A 35 9.35 -14.52 -6.84
CA GLY A 35 9.70 -15.80 -7.48
C GLY A 35 9.44 -15.79 -8.97
N ILE A 36 8.25 -15.37 -9.41
CA ILE A 36 7.88 -15.24 -10.84
C ILE A 36 8.86 -14.32 -11.58
N SER A 37 9.18 -13.17 -11.00
CA SER A 37 10.08 -12.20 -11.64
C SER A 37 11.52 -12.71 -11.72
N TRP A 38 11.97 -13.47 -10.72
CA TRP A 38 13.26 -14.16 -10.72
C TRP A 38 13.28 -15.28 -11.77
N GLU A 39 12.26 -16.13 -11.82
CA GLU A 39 12.13 -17.20 -12.81
C GLU A 39 12.11 -16.63 -14.23
N MET A 40 11.35 -15.55 -14.46
CA MET A 40 11.27 -14.85 -15.75
C MET A 40 12.66 -14.38 -16.22
N LEU A 41 13.49 -13.86 -15.33
CA LEU A 41 14.86 -13.44 -15.69
C LEU A 41 15.76 -14.62 -15.98
N THR A 42 15.74 -15.66 -15.15
CA THR A 42 16.65 -16.81 -15.27
C THR A 42 16.33 -17.72 -16.45
N THR A 43 15.06 -17.85 -16.80
CA THR A 43 14.59 -18.65 -17.95
C THR A 43 14.49 -17.86 -19.25
N HIS A 44 14.65 -16.51 -19.20
CA HIS A 44 14.42 -15.60 -20.33
C HIS A 44 13.01 -15.69 -20.94
N SER A 45 12.00 -16.10 -20.15
CA SER A 45 10.61 -16.25 -20.58
C SER A 45 9.81 -14.98 -20.28
N PHE A 46 9.92 -13.94 -21.12
CA PHE A 46 9.29 -12.64 -20.85
C PHE A 46 7.82 -12.55 -21.30
N LEU A 47 7.39 -13.37 -22.27
CA LEU A 47 6.02 -13.36 -22.76
C LEU A 47 5.14 -14.36 -22.02
N LYS A 48 5.67 -15.53 -21.71
CA LYS A 48 4.98 -16.59 -20.97
C LYS A 48 5.34 -16.45 -19.50
N VAL A 49 4.32 -16.38 -18.65
CA VAL A 49 4.51 -16.23 -17.20
C VAL A 49 4.44 -17.60 -16.54
N HIS A 50 5.49 -17.95 -15.80
CA HIS A 50 5.56 -19.19 -15.05
C HIS A 50 5.74 -18.89 -13.56
N CYS A 51 5.24 -19.81 -12.75
CA CYS A 51 5.45 -19.84 -11.31
C CYS A 51 5.84 -21.26 -10.92
N ILE A 52 7.07 -21.47 -10.49
CA ILE A 52 7.60 -22.81 -10.17
C ILE A 52 7.48 -23.75 -11.37
N SER A 53 7.95 -23.32 -12.53
CA SER A 53 7.88 -24.06 -13.80
C SER A 53 6.46 -24.41 -14.28
N SER A 54 5.43 -23.93 -13.60
CA SER A 54 4.02 -24.10 -14.00
C SER A 54 3.48 -22.84 -14.64
N ASP A 55 2.53 -22.98 -15.55
CA ASP A 55 1.87 -21.85 -16.19
C ASP A 55 1.10 -21.00 -15.17
N TYR A 56 1.29 -19.66 -15.21
CA TYR A 56 0.66 -18.73 -14.30
C TYR A 56 -0.24 -17.73 -15.03
N LEU A 57 -1.51 -17.68 -14.63
CA LEU A 57 -2.54 -16.86 -15.30
C LEU A 57 -3.12 -15.73 -14.44
N ASP A 58 -2.99 -15.79 -13.09
CA ASP A 58 -3.78 -14.92 -12.19
C ASP A 58 -3.49 -13.42 -12.32
N LYS A 59 -2.26 -13.00 -12.63
CA LYS A 59 -1.92 -11.57 -12.74
C LYS A 59 -1.28 -11.21 -14.08
N PRO A 60 -1.60 -10.01 -14.63
CA PRO A 60 -0.92 -9.47 -15.81
C PRO A 60 0.56 -9.17 -15.55
N PRO A 61 1.41 -9.11 -16.58
CA PRO A 61 2.87 -9.21 -16.44
C PRO A 61 3.61 -7.92 -16.08
N LEU A 62 2.99 -6.75 -16.05
CA LEU A 62 3.72 -5.47 -15.91
C LEU A 62 4.62 -5.43 -14.67
N LEU A 63 4.09 -5.83 -13.52
CA LEU A 63 4.90 -5.88 -12.28
C LEU A 63 6.10 -6.82 -12.43
N PHE A 64 5.89 -7.98 -13.03
CA PHE A 64 6.95 -8.97 -13.24
C PHE A 64 8.02 -8.44 -14.20
N TRP A 65 7.64 -7.81 -15.31
CA TRP A 65 8.58 -7.16 -16.22
C TRP A 65 9.41 -6.08 -15.54
N LEU A 66 8.77 -5.21 -14.77
CA LEU A 66 9.44 -4.13 -14.04
C LEU A 66 10.42 -4.68 -13.01
N ASN A 67 10.03 -5.71 -12.26
CA ASN A 67 10.88 -6.36 -11.28
C ASN A 67 12.04 -7.10 -11.94
N THR A 68 11.79 -7.77 -13.08
CA THR A 68 12.82 -8.45 -13.88
C THR A 68 13.88 -7.46 -14.38
N ILE A 69 13.46 -6.29 -14.88
CA ILE A 69 14.39 -5.20 -15.25
C ILE A 69 15.17 -4.72 -14.03
N SER A 70 14.51 -4.52 -12.90
CA SER A 70 15.15 -4.08 -11.67
C SER A 70 16.19 -5.11 -11.18
N PHE A 71 15.88 -6.40 -11.24
CA PHE A 71 16.82 -7.48 -10.92
C PHE A 71 18.01 -7.54 -11.89
N ALA A 72 17.77 -7.33 -13.18
CA ALA A 72 18.84 -7.31 -14.17
C ALA A 72 19.85 -6.16 -13.95
N VAL A 73 19.37 -5.01 -13.45
CA VAL A 73 20.19 -3.82 -13.22
C VAL A 73 20.87 -3.83 -11.84
N PHE A 74 20.12 -4.19 -10.79
CA PHE A 74 20.57 -4.05 -9.41
C PHE A 74 20.92 -5.38 -8.74
N GLY A 75 20.57 -6.52 -9.36
CA GLY A 75 20.75 -7.85 -8.75
C GLY A 75 19.56 -8.29 -7.88
N PHE A 76 19.63 -9.56 -7.41
CA PHE A 76 18.54 -10.16 -6.62
C PHE A 76 18.67 -9.82 -5.14
N HIS A 77 17.92 -8.83 -4.70
CA HIS A 77 17.78 -8.44 -3.29
C HIS A 77 16.50 -7.62 -3.07
N ASN A 78 16.08 -7.49 -1.81
CA ASN A 78 14.81 -6.87 -1.43
C ASN A 78 14.62 -5.46 -1.99
N PHE A 79 15.68 -4.63 -1.97
CA PHE A 79 15.64 -3.29 -2.53
C PHE A 79 15.28 -3.30 -4.03
N ALA A 80 15.96 -4.12 -4.82
CA ALA A 80 15.71 -4.23 -6.26
C ALA A 80 14.28 -4.71 -6.56
N TYR A 81 13.78 -5.66 -5.76
CA TYR A 81 12.41 -6.16 -5.87
C TYR A 81 11.34 -5.09 -5.59
N LYS A 82 11.54 -4.30 -4.52
CA LYS A 82 10.55 -3.31 -4.06
C LYS A 82 10.64 -1.97 -4.80
N LEU A 83 11.76 -1.68 -5.48
CA LEU A 83 12.02 -0.42 -6.16
C LEU A 83 10.94 -0.03 -7.18
N PRO A 84 10.48 -0.91 -8.11
CA PRO A 84 9.44 -0.54 -9.07
C PRO A 84 8.12 -0.11 -8.38
N SER A 85 7.68 -0.81 -7.35
CA SER A 85 6.48 -0.43 -6.58
C SER A 85 6.66 0.92 -5.90
N ALA A 86 7.81 1.19 -5.29
CA ALA A 86 8.10 2.50 -4.67
C ALA A 86 8.10 3.63 -5.70
N LEU A 87 8.63 3.41 -6.91
CA LEU A 87 8.60 4.40 -8.00
C LEU A 87 7.16 4.70 -8.46
N PHE A 88 6.29 3.68 -8.55
CA PHE A 88 4.88 3.90 -8.88
C PHE A 88 4.11 4.59 -7.74
N ALA A 89 4.45 4.36 -6.48
CA ALA A 89 3.92 5.14 -5.36
C ALA A 89 4.33 6.62 -5.44
N LEU A 90 5.59 6.90 -5.77
CA LEU A 90 6.07 8.27 -6.00
C LEU A 90 5.42 8.91 -7.23
N LEU A 91 5.22 8.15 -8.31
CA LEU A 91 4.48 8.60 -9.50
C LEU A 91 3.04 8.96 -9.12
N ALA A 92 2.38 8.17 -8.25
CA ALA A 92 1.04 8.48 -7.76
C ALA A 92 1.01 9.81 -6.98
N ILE A 93 1.96 10.02 -6.07
CA ILE A 93 2.07 11.26 -5.28
C ILE A 93 2.28 12.46 -6.19
N PHE A 94 3.21 12.36 -7.15
CA PHE A 94 3.50 13.42 -8.11
C PHE A 94 2.30 13.71 -9.02
N SER A 95 1.65 12.67 -9.55
CA SER A 95 0.48 12.83 -10.42
C SER A 95 -0.71 13.44 -9.68
N THR A 96 -0.90 13.07 -8.40
CA THR A 96 -1.91 13.69 -7.52
C THR A 96 -1.66 15.18 -7.35
N TYR A 97 -0.41 15.58 -7.09
CA TYR A 97 -0.02 16.99 -7.03
C TYR A 97 -0.35 17.72 -8.33
N ARG A 98 0.05 17.16 -9.48
CA ARG A 98 -0.15 17.76 -10.79
C ARG A 98 -1.63 17.86 -11.16
N LEU A 99 -2.41 16.80 -10.98
CA LEU A 99 -3.85 16.80 -11.22
C LEU A 99 -4.57 17.84 -10.35
N THR A 100 -4.23 17.88 -9.06
CA THR A 100 -4.82 18.86 -8.14
C THR A 100 -4.50 20.29 -8.57
N LYS A 101 -3.30 20.54 -9.10
CA LYS A 101 -2.88 21.86 -9.56
C LYS A 101 -3.65 22.36 -10.79
N ILE A 102 -4.21 21.47 -11.61
CA ILE A 102 -5.05 21.86 -12.76
C ILE A 102 -6.34 22.56 -12.29
N TYR A 103 -6.98 22.03 -11.25
CA TYR A 103 -8.32 22.47 -10.82
C TYR A 103 -8.33 23.30 -9.54
N TYR A 104 -7.24 23.27 -8.77
CA TYR A 104 -7.09 23.95 -7.49
C TYR A 104 -5.80 24.77 -7.44
N ASN A 105 -5.57 25.41 -6.30
CA ASN A 105 -4.36 26.20 -6.09
C ASN A 105 -3.18 25.33 -5.61
N GLU A 106 -1.98 25.90 -5.67
CA GLU A 106 -0.72 25.28 -5.26
C GLU A 106 -0.74 24.74 -3.82
N LYS A 107 -1.44 25.44 -2.90
CA LYS A 107 -1.54 25.03 -1.49
C LYS A 107 -2.31 23.74 -1.35
N THR A 108 -3.45 23.61 -2.06
CA THR A 108 -4.27 22.38 -2.09
C THR A 108 -3.50 21.24 -2.73
N ALA A 109 -2.79 21.49 -3.82
CA ALA A 109 -1.99 20.49 -4.52
C ALA A 109 -0.88 19.89 -3.63
N ARG A 110 -0.14 20.74 -2.91
CA ARG A 110 0.86 20.27 -1.94
C ARG A 110 0.25 19.48 -0.80
N MET A 111 -0.90 19.91 -0.29
CA MET A 111 -1.60 19.18 0.77
C MET A 111 -2.07 17.81 0.29
N ALA A 112 -2.66 17.70 -0.90
CA ALA A 112 -3.09 16.43 -1.47
C ALA A 112 -1.92 15.45 -1.65
N ALA A 113 -0.77 15.93 -2.14
CA ALA A 113 0.43 15.12 -2.27
C ALA A 113 0.96 14.60 -0.91
N VAL A 114 1.02 15.47 0.11
CA VAL A 114 1.47 15.07 1.46
C VAL A 114 0.46 14.12 2.11
N ILE A 115 -0.84 14.37 1.94
CA ILE A 115 -1.90 13.47 2.42
C ILE A 115 -1.67 12.07 1.85
N LEU A 116 -1.56 11.95 0.52
CA LEU A 116 -1.32 10.65 -0.10
C LEU A 116 -0.02 10.03 0.41
N ALA A 117 1.09 10.77 0.39
CA ALA A 117 2.40 10.28 0.83
C ALA A 117 2.44 9.81 2.29
N THR A 118 1.54 10.28 3.13
CA THR A 118 1.53 9.96 4.56
C THR A 118 0.33 9.12 4.99
N THR A 119 -0.45 8.55 4.05
CA THR A 119 -1.48 7.55 4.38
C THR A 119 -0.85 6.22 4.78
N GLN A 120 -1.48 5.50 5.70
CA GLN A 120 -1.05 4.16 6.10
C GLN A 120 -0.92 3.21 4.90
N ALA A 121 -1.85 3.29 3.96
CA ALA A 121 -1.82 2.48 2.75
C ALA A 121 -0.51 2.61 1.98
N ILE A 122 0.00 3.83 1.76
CA ILE A 122 1.24 4.03 0.97
C ILE A 122 2.46 3.46 1.70
N PHE A 123 2.54 3.62 3.01
CA PHE A 123 3.61 2.98 3.78
C PHE A 123 3.54 1.45 3.70
N MET A 124 2.34 0.87 3.72
CA MET A 124 2.17 -0.58 3.58
C MET A 124 2.58 -1.08 2.21
N ILE A 125 2.10 -0.46 1.12
CA ILE A 125 2.37 -0.92 -0.25
C ILE A 125 3.79 -0.63 -0.74
N THR A 126 4.56 0.19 -0.03
CA THR A 126 6.01 0.34 -0.26
C THR A 126 6.82 -0.75 0.44
N ASN A 127 6.23 -1.47 1.38
CA ASN A 127 6.82 -2.64 2.02
C ASN A 127 6.33 -3.96 1.39
N ASP A 128 5.01 -4.10 1.21
CA ASP A 128 4.35 -5.28 0.63
C ASP A 128 4.04 -5.02 -0.86
N VAL A 129 4.83 -5.65 -1.75
CA VAL A 129 4.72 -5.44 -3.20
C VAL A 129 3.43 -6.06 -3.74
N ARG A 130 2.58 -5.20 -4.33
CA ARG A 130 1.31 -5.59 -4.93
C ARG A 130 1.15 -4.98 -6.33
N THR A 131 0.44 -5.67 -7.21
CA THR A 131 0.05 -5.11 -8.52
C THR A 131 -0.80 -3.84 -8.37
N ASP A 132 -1.50 -3.70 -7.25
CA ASP A 132 -2.32 -2.53 -6.91
C ASP A 132 -1.54 -1.24 -6.77
N THR A 133 -0.27 -1.30 -6.36
CA THR A 133 0.62 -0.12 -6.31
C THR A 133 0.89 0.40 -7.71
N VAL A 134 1.20 -0.50 -8.63
CA VAL A 134 1.44 -0.15 -10.04
C VAL A 134 0.16 0.37 -10.69
N LEU A 135 -0.98 -0.30 -10.43
CA LEU A 135 -2.29 0.13 -10.88
C LEU A 135 -2.63 1.56 -10.40
N MET A 136 -2.48 1.83 -9.11
CA MET A 136 -2.75 3.15 -8.53
C MET A 136 -1.91 4.24 -9.19
N GLY A 137 -0.60 4.01 -9.33
CA GLY A 137 0.31 4.94 -9.96
C GLY A 137 -0.05 5.21 -11.43
N ALA A 138 -0.34 4.15 -12.19
CA ALA A 138 -0.69 4.24 -13.60
C ALA A 138 -2.05 4.93 -13.82
N VAL A 139 -3.06 4.62 -13.01
CA VAL A 139 -4.41 5.21 -13.10
C VAL A 139 -4.36 6.71 -12.84
N ILE A 140 -3.79 7.16 -11.72
CA ILE A 140 -3.75 8.60 -11.44
C ILE A 140 -2.85 9.36 -12.42
N PHE A 141 -1.79 8.74 -12.91
CA PHE A 141 -0.95 9.29 -13.97
C PHE A 141 -1.72 9.47 -15.27
N SER A 142 -2.50 8.46 -15.69
CA SER A 142 -3.36 8.57 -16.87
C SER A 142 -4.44 9.64 -16.70
N ILE A 143 -5.10 9.71 -15.54
CA ILE A 143 -6.11 10.73 -15.25
C ILE A 143 -5.49 12.13 -15.32
N TRP A 144 -4.32 12.35 -14.74
CA TRP A 144 -3.63 13.63 -14.82
C TRP A 144 -3.31 14.00 -16.27
N GLN A 145 -2.64 13.14 -17.03
CA GLN A 145 -2.24 13.44 -18.40
C GLN A 145 -3.44 13.66 -19.33
N LEU A 146 -4.46 12.82 -19.23
CA LEU A 146 -5.68 12.99 -20.03
C LEU A 146 -6.45 14.25 -19.62
N SER A 147 -6.43 14.66 -18.35
CA SER A 147 -6.99 15.94 -17.92
C SER A 147 -6.28 17.13 -18.57
N GLU A 148 -4.93 17.14 -18.60
CA GLU A 148 -4.15 18.14 -19.34
C GLU A 148 -4.51 18.17 -20.84
N PHE A 149 -4.67 16.98 -21.47
CA PHE A 149 -5.11 16.91 -22.85
C PHE A 149 -6.49 17.53 -23.05
N PHE A 150 -7.47 17.20 -22.20
CA PHE A 150 -8.82 17.74 -22.35
C PHE A 150 -8.92 19.24 -22.01
N GLU A 151 -8.07 19.77 -21.14
CA GLU A 151 -8.05 21.20 -20.82
C GLU A 151 -7.21 22.01 -21.83
N GLU A 152 -6.00 21.57 -22.18
CA GLU A 152 -5.06 22.31 -23.01
C GLU A 152 -5.07 21.92 -24.50
N GLY A 153 -5.54 20.72 -24.85
CA GLY A 153 -5.61 20.21 -26.23
C GLY A 153 -4.27 19.74 -26.82
N ARG A 154 -3.20 19.64 -26.03
CA ARG A 154 -1.87 19.21 -26.50
C ARG A 154 -1.81 17.70 -26.70
N ALA A 155 -1.51 17.22 -27.91
CA ALA A 155 -1.45 15.81 -28.26
C ALA A 155 -0.44 15.01 -27.42
N ILE A 156 0.65 15.63 -26.95
CA ILE A 156 1.65 14.94 -26.11
C ILE A 156 1.04 14.37 -24.84
N HIS A 157 0.10 15.09 -24.20
CA HIS A 157 -0.57 14.61 -23.00
C HIS A 157 -1.50 13.43 -23.30
N LEU A 158 -2.12 13.39 -24.48
CA LEU A 158 -2.87 12.23 -24.92
C LEU A 158 -1.97 11.00 -25.09
N LEU A 159 -0.84 11.14 -25.78
CA LEU A 159 0.09 10.03 -26.01
C LEU A 159 0.61 9.46 -24.68
N ILE A 160 1.10 10.33 -23.80
CA ILE A 160 1.61 9.95 -22.47
C ILE A 160 0.49 9.38 -21.60
N GLY A 161 -0.70 9.97 -21.61
CA GLY A 161 -1.87 9.46 -20.89
C GLY A 161 -2.30 8.07 -21.35
N SER A 162 -2.21 7.81 -22.68
CA SER A 162 -2.50 6.49 -23.24
C SER A 162 -1.49 5.41 -22.79
N VAL A 163 -0.20 5.77 -22.65
CA VAL A 163 0.79 4.89 -22.02
C VAL A 163 0.37 4.59 -20.58
N GLY A 164 -0.09 5.58 -19.80
CA GLY A 164 -0.61 5.38 -18.46
C GLY A 164 -1.81 4.41 -18.41
N VAL A 165 -2.75 4.53 -19.37
CA VAL A 165 -3.89 3.60 -19.51
C VAL A 165 -3.41 2.18 -19.80
N ALA A 166 -2.44 2.03 -20.73
CA ALA A 166 -1.87 0.73 -21.06
C ALA A 166 -1.17 0.10 -19.83
N MET A 167 -0.38 0.88 -19.09
CA MET A 167 0.26 0.41 -17.85
C MET A 167 -0.79 -0.01 -16.80
N ALA A 168 -1.89 0.72 -16.65
CA ALA A 168 -2.96 0.37 -15.72
C ALA A 168 -3.65 -0.96 -16.11
N LEU A 169 -3.91 -1.15 -17.42
CA LEU A 169 -4.39 -2.42 -17.95
C LEU A 169 -3.39 -3.56 -17.71
N LEU A 170 -2.13 -3.37 -18.03
CA LEU A 170 -1.05 -4.35 -17.82
C LEU A 170 -0.75 -4.63 -16.34
N ALA A 171 -1.18 -3.79 -15.42
CA ALA A 171 -1.01 -4.00 -13.98
C ALA A 171 -2.09 -4.91 -13.39
N LYS A 172 -3.37 -4.70 -13.76
CA LYS A 172 -4.48 -5.44 -13.14
C LYS A 172 -5.70 -5.63 -14.06
N GLY A 173 -5.57 -5.43 -15.36
CA GLY A 173 -6.64 -5.64 -16.34
C GLY A 173 -7.66 -4.49 -16.44
N PRO A 174 -8.89 -4.78 -16.88
CA PRO A 174 -9.91 -3.78 -17.23
C PRO A 174 -10.22 -2.74 -16.15
N ILE A 175 -10.02 -3.04 -14.87
CA ILE A 175 -10.21 -2.09 -13.75
C ILE A 175 -9.41 -0.78 -13.95
N GLY A 176 -8.23 -0.87 -14.57
CA GLY A 176 -7.41 0.32 -14.85
C GLY A 176 -8.08 1.30 -15.80
N LEU A 177 -8.70 0.79 -16.86
CA LEU A 177 -9.47 1.60 -17.82
C LEU A 177 -10.76 2.13 -17.17
N ILE A 178 -11.47 1.28 -16.42
CA ILE A 178 -12.73 1.64 -15.76
C ILE A 178 -12.50 2.75 -14.73
N ALA A 179 -11.45 2.66 -13.93
CA ALA A 179 -11.14 3.69 -12.92
C ALA A 179 -10.80 5.04 -13.58
N THR A 180 -10.02 5.02 -14.67
CA THR A 180 -9.71 6.21 -15.46
C THR A 180 -10.99 6.81 -16.08
N GLY A 181 -11.85 5.97 -16.68
CA GLY A 181 -13.12 6.39 -17.26
C GLY A 181 -14.11 6.93 -16.23
N ALA A 182 -14.24 6.27 -15.07
CA ALA A 182 -15.11 6.70 -13.96
C ALA A 182 -14.73 8.09 -13.42
N ALA A 183 -13.47 8.48 -13.52
CA ALA A 183 -13.02 9.81 -13.16
C ALA A 183 -13.29 10.85 -14.27
N LEU A 184 -12.93 10.56 -15.52
CA LEU A 184 -12.91 11.54 -16.60
C LEU A 184 -14.25 11.70 -17.32
N LEU A 185 -15.02 10.62 -17.54
CA LEU A 185 -16.28 10.71 -18.29
C LEU A 185 -17.32 11.61 -17.61
N PRO A 186 -17.60 11.50 -16.29
CA PRO A 186 -18.51 12.43 -15.63
C PRO A 186 -18.05 13.89 -15.72
N GLN A 187 -16.77 14.15 -15.64
CA GLN A 187 -16.20 15.50 -15.80
C GLN A 187 -16.53 16.08 -17.17
N LEU A 188 -16.31 15.33 -18.25
CA LEU A 188 -16.57 15.78 -19.62
C LEU A 188 -18.05 15.97 -19.90
N ILE A 189 -18.90 15.05 -19.39
CA ILE A 189 -20.34 15.10 -19.60
C ILE A 189 -20.95 16.29 -18.85
N LEU A 190 -20.64 16.44 -17.56
CA LEU A 190 -21.23 17.47 -16.70
C LEU A 190 -20.73 18.89 -17.02
N LYS A 191 -19.51 19.01 -17.60
CA LYS A 191 -19.03 20.28 -18.18
C LYS A 191 -19.58 20.58 -19.58
N GLY A 192 -20.39 19.70 -20.16
CA GLY A 192 -20.88 19.85 -21.55
C GLY A 192 -19.80 19.65 -22.63
N ASN A 193 -18.64 19.13 -22.24
CA ASN A 193 -17.48 18.94 -23.11
C ASN A 193 -17.43 17.53 -23.75
N TRP A 194 -18.55 16.79 -23.73
CA TRP A 194 -18.62 15.42 -24.24
C TRP A 194 -18.16 15.26 -25.69
N LYS A 195 -18.25 16.33 -26.53
CA LYS A 195 -17.76 16.35 -27.90
C LYS A 195 -16.24 16.09 -28.00
N LYS A 196 -15.47 16.38 -26.95
CA LYS A 196 -14.04 16.04 -26.88
C LYS A 196 -13.78 14.54 -26.90
N LEU A 197 -14.77 13.69 -26.59
CA LEU A 197 -14.70 12.25 -26.74
C LEU A 197 -14.74 11.79 -28.22
N LEU A 198 -15.15 12.67 -29.13
CA LEU A 198 -15.17 12.43 -30.58
C LEU A 198 -13.91 12.97 -31.28
N ASP A 199 -12.91 13.42 -30.54
CA ASP A 199 -11.65 13.90 -31.11
C ASP A 199 -10.91 12.74 -31.77
N TYR A 200 -10.66 12.87 -33.09
CA TYR A 200 -10.00 11.83 -33.89
C TYR A 200 -8.61 11.44 -33.33
N ARG A 201 -7.94 12.35 -32.62
CA ARG A 201 -6.64 12.08 -31.97
C ARG A 201 -6.73 10.95 -30.94
N LEU A 202 -7.90 10.70 -30.36
CA LEU A 202 -8.11 9.58 -29.44
C LEU A 202 -7.85 8.22 -30.10
N LEU A 203 -7.99 8.12 -31.43
CA LEU A 203 -7.61 6.91 -32.17
C LEU A 203 -6.11 6.62 -32.07
N ALA A 204 -5.26 7.65 -32.09
CA ALA A 204 -3.82 7.47 -31.86
C ALA A 204 -3.53 6.95 -30.45
N GLY A 205 -4.24 7.48 -29.45
CA GLY A 205 -4.17 6.97 -28.08
C GLY A 205 -4.60 5.50 -27.95
N PHE A 206 -5.69 5.14 -28.62
CA PHE A 206 -6.16 3.75 -28.67
C PHE A 206 -5.13 2.80 -29.32
N ILE A 207 -4.52 3.21 -30.43
CA ILE A 207 -3.47 2.43 -31.10
C ILE A 207 -2.28 2.19 -30.15
N ILE A 208 -1.86 3.20 -29.39
CA ILE A 208 -0.78 3.05 -28.40
C ILE A 208 -1.17 2.02 -27.33
N VAL A 209 -2.39 2.09 -26.80
CA VAL A 209 -2.86 1.13 -25.81
C VAL A 209 -2.83 -0.29 -26.36
N VAL A 210 -3.37 -0.51 -27.56
CA VAL A 210 -3.39 -1.82 -28.21
C VAL A 210 -1.97 -2.34 -28.47
N ALA A 211 -1.07 -1.47 -28.97
CA ALA A 211 0.31 -1.84 -29.25
C ALA A 211 1.08 -2.27 -27.98
N LEU A 212 0.86 -1.57 -26.86
CA LEU A 212 1.49 -1.90 -25.59
C LEU A 212 0.90 -3.15 -24.92
N LEU A 213 -0.38 -3.46 -25.15
CA LEU A 213 -1.02 -4.69 -24.68
C LEU A 213 -0.64 -5.92 -25.52
N PHE A 214 -0.24 -5.72 -26.78
CA PHE A 214 -0.02 -6.80 -27.73
C PHE A 214 0.97 -7.87 -27.22
N PRO A 215 2.13 -7.56 -26.64
CA PRO A 215 3.06 -8.59 -26.13
C PRO A 215 2.41 -9.51 -25.08
N MET A 216 1.64 -8.94 -24.13
CA MET A 216 0.91 -9.72 -23.14
C MET A 216 -0.17 -10.59 -23.78
N CYS A 217 -0.97 -10.04 -24.70
CA CYS A 217 -2.02 -10.80 -25.40
C CYS A 217 -1.41 -11.97 -26.20
N LEU A 218 -0.27 -11.74 -26.84
CA LEU A 218 0.46 -12.78 -27.55
C LEU A 218 0.93 -13.89 -26.60
N GLY A 219 1.53 -13.53 -25.45
CA GLY A 219 1.96 -14.48 -24.44
C GLY A 219 0.80 -15.31 -23.87
N LEU A 220 -0.31 -14.67 -23.51
CA LEU A 220 -1.52 -15.33 -23.03
C LEU A 220 -2.10 -16.31 -24.08
N TYR A 221 -2.13 -15.87 -25.35
CA TYR A 221 -2.60 -16.74 -26.42
C TYR A 221 -1.70 -17.95 -26.64
N GLN A 222 -0.38 -17.78 -26.58
CA GLN A 222 0.59 -18.88 -26.72
C GLN A 222 0.54 -19.89 -25.57
N GLN A 223 0.26 -19.45 -24.32
CA GLN A 223 0.19 -20.33 -23.17
C GLN A 223 -1.19 -21.00 -23.02
N PHE A 224 -2.27 -20.23 -23.20
CA PHE A 224 -3.62 -20.64 -22.80
C PHE A 224 -4.65 -20.57 -23.94
N GLY A 225 -4.23 -20.16 -25.16
CA GLY A 225 -5.15 -19.92 -26.26
C GLY A 225 -6.17 -18.82 -25.95
N MET A 226 -7.38 -18.95 -26.49
CA MET A 226 -8.46 -17.99 -26.24
C MET A 226 -8.90 -17.92 -24.78
N LYS A 227 -8.72 -19.02 -24.00
CA LYS A 227 -9.05 -19.04 -22.56
C LYS A 227 -8.25 -18.00 -21.78
N GLY A 228 -6.97 -17.81 -22.09
CA GLY A 228 -6.13 -16.80 -21.45
C GLY A 228 -6.63 -15.38 -21.68
N LEU A 229 -7.00 -15.04 -22.92
CA LEU A 229 -7.57 -13.75 -23.28
C LEU A 229 -8.92 -13.50 -22.60
N THR A 230 -9.82 -14.51 -22.63
CA THR A 230 -11.12 -14.42 -21.95
C THR A 230 -10.96 -14.25 -20.46
N PHE A 231 -10.03 -14.98 -19.83
CA PHE A 231 -9.73 -14.85 -18.40
C PHE A 231 -9.30 -13.42 -18.08
N TYR A 232 -8.35 -12.85 -18.82
CA TYR A 232 -7.82 -11.52 -18.58
C TYR A 232 -8.87 -10.40 -18.79
N PHE A 233 -9.61 -10.43 -19.90
CA PHE A 233 -10.54 -9.34 -20.23
C PHE A 233 -11.89 -9.48 -19.54
N TRP A 234 -12.31 -10.69 -19.15
CA TRP A 234 -13.64 -10.94 -18.62
C TRP A 234 -13.61 -11.58 -17.22
N THR A 235 -13.15 -12.83 -17.10
CA THR A 235 -13.35 -13.64 -15.91
C THR A 235 -12.73 -13.02 -14.65
N GLN A 236 -11.51 -12.51 -14.76
CA GLN A 236 -10.78 -11.92 -13.63
C GLN A 236 -11.39 -10.59 -13.15
N SER A 237 -12.10 -9.85 -14.01
CA SER A 237 -12.66 -8.54 -13.68
C SER A 237 -14.19 -8.61 -13.53
N PHE A 238 -14.90 -8.76 -14.61
CA PHE A 238 -16.35 -8.79 -14.62
C PHE A 238 -16.91 -10.09 -14.02
N GLY A 239 -16.25 -11.21 -14.22
CA GLY A 239 -16.63 -12.52 -13.65
C GLY A 239 -16.68 -12.53 -12.11
N ARG A 240 -15.89 -11.66 -11.45
CA ARG A 240 -15.96 -11.47 -9.98
C ARG A 240 -17.22 -10.74 -9.52
N ILE A 241 -17.82 -9.94 -10.37
CA ILE A 241 -19.09 -9.24 -10.11
C ILE A 241 -20.26 -10.14 -10.46
N THR A 242 -20.22 -10.80 -11.63
CA THR A 242 -21.30 -11.69 -12.10
C THR A 242 -21.35 -13.01 -11.32
N GLY A 243 -20.24 -13.41 -10.69
CA GLY A 243 -20.13 -14.67 -9.95
C GLY A 243 -19.67 -15.85 -10.80
N GLU A 244 -19.17 -15.62 -12.00
CA GLU A 244 -18.54 -16.63 -12.85
C GLU A 244 -17.11 -17.00 -12.40
N SER A 245 -16.51 -16.18 -11.52
CA SER A 245 -15.20 -16.45 -10.94
C SER A 245 -15.33 -17.41 -9.75
N GLU A 246 -14.41 -18.37 -9.65
CA GLU A 246 -14.30 -19.29 -8.50
C GLU A 246 -13.91 -18.54 -7.19
N TRP A 247 -13.36 -17.34 -7.30
CA TRP A 247 -12.94 -16.53 -6.17
C TRP A 247 -14.14 -15.85 -5.49
N ASN A 248 -14.45 -16.29 -4.27
CA ASN A 248 -15.48 -15.71 -3.43
C ASN A 248 -15.07 -15.80 -1.95
N ASN A 249 -15.02 -14.67 -1.26
CA ASN A 249 -14.73 -14.61 0.17
C ASN A 249 -15.88 -14.02 1.00
N HIS A 250 -17.09 -13.89 0.40
CA HIS A 250 -18.30 -13.39 1.04
C HIS A 250 -18.05 -12.12 1.88
N PRO A 251 -17.51 -11.06 1.29
CA PRO A 251 -17.14 -9.87 2.05
C PRO A 251 -18.38 -9.18 2.63
N ASP A 252 -18.21 -8.55 3.81
CA ASP A 252 -19.20 -7.62 4.31
C ASP A 252 -19.37 -6.44 3.34
N THR A 253 -20.63 -6.00 3.14
CA THR A 253 -20.97 -4.90 2.22
C THR A 253 -20.15 -3.62 2.47
N PHE A 254 -19.80 -3.35 3.73
CA PHE A 254 -19.02 -2.16 4.12
C PHE A 254 -17.52 -2.42 4.27
N PHE A 255 -17.03 -3.59 3.88
CA PHE A 255 -15.64 -4.00 4.06
C PHE A 255 -14.64 -2.96 3.53
N LEU A 256 -14.84 -2.45 2.31
CA LEU A 256 -13.93 -1.45 1.73
C LEU A 256 -14.05 -0.08 2.37
N LEU A 257 -15.21 0.28 2.95
CA LEU A 257 -15.36 1.50 3.75
C LEU A 257 -14.62 1.37 5.09
N HIS A 258 -14.73 0.22 5.77
CA HIS A 258 -13.96 -0.07 6.97
C HIS A 258 -12.45 -0.06 6.66
N THR A 259 -12.07 -0.64 5.53
CA THR A 259 -10.68 -0.59 5.04
C THR A 259 -10.21 0.85 4.85
N THR A 260 -11.03 1.68 4.20
CA THR A 260 -10.69 3.09 3.98
C THR A 260 -10.53 3.84 5.30
N ALA A 261 -11.30 3.50 6.33
CA ALA A 261 -11.22 4.16 7.63
C ALA A 261 -9.84 4.01 8.29
N TRP A 262 -9.22 2.84 8.23
CA TRP A 262 -7.88 2.62 8.80
C TRP A 262 -6.74 2.84 7.80
N ALA A 263 -6.91 2.45 6.55
CA ALA A 263 -5.84 2.51 5.56
C ALA A 263 -5.55 3.94 5.09
N PHE A 264 -6.51 4.84 5.21
CA PHE A 264 -6.34 6.26 4.90
C PHE A 264 -5.93 7.12 6.12
N LEU A 265 -5.66 6.51 7.28
CA LEU A 265 -5.11 7.24 8.44
C LEU A 265 -3.81 7.97 8.07
N PRO A 266 -3.55 9.12 8.62
CA PRO A 266 -4.31 9.91 9.61
C PRO A 266 -5.40 10.80 9.01
N TRP A 267 -5.73 10.66 7.73
CA TRP A 267 -6.54 11.59 6.95
C TRP A 267 -7.98 11.13 6.70
N SER A 268 -8.37 9.96 7.22
CA SER A 268 -9.68 9.33 6.98
C SER A 268 -10.85 10.24 7.30
N LEU A 269 -10.77 10.98 8.40
CA LEU A 269 -11.79 11.94 8.80
C LEU A 269 -11.97 13.05 7.75
N PHE A 270 -10.85 13.58 7.24
CA PHE A 270 -10.88 14.66 6.25
C PHE A 270 -11.31 14.16 4.88
N LEU A 271 -11.00 12.90 4.55
CA LEU A 271 -11.53 12.23 3.36
C LEU A 271 -13.06 12.14 3.44
N LEU A 272 -13.62 11.60 4.53
CA LEU A 272 -15.07 11.45 4.68
C LEU A 272 -15.79 12.81 4.61
N LEU A 273 -15.22 13.83 5.22
CA LEU A 273 -15.76 15.20 5.17
C LEU A 273 -15.65 15.81 3.77
N GLY A 274 -14.49 15.69 3.12
CA GLY A 274 -14.28 16.21 1.77
C GLY A 274 -15.16 15.51 0.75
N TRP A 275 -15.28 14.18 0.85
CA TRP A 275 -16.14 13.36 0.01
C TRP A 275 -17.63 13.69 0.22
N GLY A 276 -18.09 13.73 1.48
CA GLY A 276 -19.47 14.09 1.81
C GLY A 276 -19.83 15.49 1.32
N ASN A 277 -18.94 16.47 1.47
CA ASN A 277 -19.14 17.83 0.96
C ASN A 277 -19.20 17.87 -0.56
N ALA A 278 -18.29 17.17 -1.26
CA ALA A 278 -18.27 17.14 -2.71
C ALA A 278 -19.58 16.54 -3.26
N LEU A 279 -20.08 15.45 -2.65
CA LEU A 279 -21.37 14.85 -3.00
C LEU A 279 -22.54 15.81 -2.71
N ALA A 280 -22.55 16.43 -1.54
CA ALA A 280 -23.62 17.38 -1.16
C ALA A 280 -23.64 18.60 -2.09
N GLU A 281 -22.48 19.11 -2.48
CA GLU A 281 -22.35 20.22 -3.42
C GLU A 281 -22.85 19.83 -4.81
N LEU A 282 -22.49 18.64 -5.30
CA LEU A 282 -22.92 18.11 -6.59
C LEU A 282 -24.45 17.97 -6.65
N VAL A 283 -25.09 17.42 -5.60
CA VAL A 283 -26.54 17.27 -5.49
C VAL A 283 -27.23 18.65 -5.38
N ARG A 284 -26.70 19.54 -4.51
CA ARG A 284 -27.24 20.89 -4.31
C ARG A 284 -27.25 21.70 -5.61
N ASN A 285 -26.20 21.58 -6.40
CA ASN A 285 -26.05 22.25 -7.68
C ASN A 285 -26.74 21.51 -8.83
N ARG A 286 -27.56 20.48 -8.53
CA ARG A 286 -28.29 19.66 -9.52
C ARG A 286 -27.36 19.13 -10.63
N PHE A 287 -26.20 18.63 -10.23
CA PHE A 287 -25.14 18.11 -11.12
C PHE A 287 -24.59 19.14 -12.12
N ARG A 288 -24.74 20.45 -11.85
CA ARG A 288 -24.12 21.52 -12.63
C ARG A 288 -22.79 21.88 -12.01
N ILE A 289 -21.74 21.91 -12.83
CA ILE A 289 -20.37 22.22 -12.41
C ILE A 289 -20.00 23.58 -12.97
N SER A 290 -19.27 24.39 -12.18
CA SER A 290 -18.67 25.63 -12.69
C SER A 290 -17.57 25.31 -13.72
N ILE A 291 -17.27 26.26 -14.58
CA ILE A 291 -16.23 26.10 -15.62
C ILE A 291 -14.88 25.71 -14.98
N THR A 292 -14.57 26.24 -13.81
CA THR A 292 -13.34 25.95 -13.05
C THR A 292 -13.45 24.77 -12.08
N GLY A 293 -14.66 24.23 -11.88
CA GLY A 293 -14.91 23.12 -10.97
C GLY A 293 -14.42 21.77 -11.53
N GLU A 294 -14.24 20.79 -10.64
CA GLU A 294 -13.95 19.41 -11.01
C GLU A 294 -14.88 18.44 -10.27
N VAL A 295 -15.16 17.32 -10.91
CA VAL A 295 -15.82 16.16 -10.30
C VAL A 295 -15.01 14.89 -10.44
N ILE A 296 -13.84 14.96 -11.04
CA ILE A 296 -12.92 13.83 -11.29
C ILE A 296 -12.68 13.06 -9.98
N SER A 297 -12.37 13.80 -8.91
CA SER A 297 -12.06 13.18 -7.61
C SER A 297 -13.27 12.48 -7.01
N VAL A 298 -14.44 13.14 -6.97
CA VAL A 298 -15.64 12.56 -6.37
C VAL A 298 -16.24 11.45 -7.22
N SER A 299 -16.31 11.61 -8.54
CA SER A 299 -16.86 10.57 -9.43
C SER A 299 -15.97 9.34 -9.48
N GLY A 300 -14.66 9.50 -9.70
CA GLY A 300 -13.72 8.40 -9.76
C GLY A 300 -13.68 7.62 -8.45
N PHE A 301 -13.60 8.31 -7.31
CA PHE A 301 -13.64 7.65 -6.00
C PHE A 301 -14.96 6.90 -5.76
N THR A 302 -16.10 7.57 -5.98
CA THR A 302 -17.42 7.01 -5.65
C THR A 302 -17.78 5.84 -6.57
N LEU A 303 -17.63 6.01 -7.90
CA LEU A 303 -18.03 4.97 -8.86
C LEU A 303 -17.17 3.73 -8.74
N VAL A 304 -15.84 3.89 -8.57
CA VAL A 304 -14.94 2.75 -8.39
C VAL A 304 -15.17 2.07 -7.04
N LEU A 305 -15.40 2.83 -5.96
CA LEU A 305 -15.76 2.25 -4.66
C LEU A 305 -17.02 1.40 -4.77
N ILE A 306 -18.10 1.93 -5.37
CA ILE A 306 -19.35 1.18 -5.56
C ILE A 306 -19.10 -0.08 -6.38
N MET A 307 -18.38 0.02 -7.49
CA MET A 307 -18.07 -1.13 -8.34
C MET A 307 -17.30 -2.21 -7.57
N LEU A 308 -16.29 -1.83 -6.77
CA LEU A 308 -15.52 -2.77 -5.97
C LEU A 308 -16.34 -3.40 -4.84
N MET A 309 -17.28 -2.65 -4.23
CA MET A 309 -18.21 -3.17 -3.21
C MET A 309 -19.19 -4.19 -3.78
N LEU A 310 -19.48 -4.15 -5.08
CA LEU A 310 -20.33 -5.15 -5.77
C LEU A 310 -19.58 -6.45 -6.07
N SER A 311 -18.25 -6.47 -5.95
CA SER A 311 -17.44 -7.68 -6.18
C SER A 311 -17.66 -8.72 -5.07
N LYS A 312 -17.81 -9.98 -5.44
CA LYS A 312 -17.93 -11.11 -4.51
C LYS A 312 -16.60 -11.52 -3.86
N TYR A 313 -15.49 -10.98 -4.35
CA TYR A 313 -14.17 -11.17 -3.77
C TYR A 313 -13.50 -9.82 -3.53
N GLN A 314 -13.23 -9.48 -2.27
CA GLN A 314 -12.67 -8.19 -1.88
C GLN A 314 -11.45 -8.41 -0.99
N LEU A 315 -10.38 -7.67 -1.30
CA LEU A 315 -9.18 -7.58 -0.47
C LEU A 315 -8.91 -6.11 -0.09
N PRO A 316 -8.28 -5.85 1.05
CA PRO A 316 -8.10 -4.47 1.55
C PRO A 316 -7.43 -3.54 0.53
N HIS A 317 -6.43 -4.02 -0.20
CA HIS A 317 -5.64 -3.22 -1.14
C HIS A 317 -6.38 -2.86 -2.45
N TYR A 318 -7.54 -3.45 -2.73
CA TYR A 318 -8.29 -3.14 -3.97
C TYR A 318 -8.76 -1.69 -4.03
N ILE A 319 -9.10 -1.08 -2.89
CA ILE A 319 -9.56 0.31 -2.83
C ILE A 319 -8.42 1.34 -3.02
N PHE A 320 -7.15 0.93 -2.91
CA PHE A 320 -6.03 1.87 -2.95
C PHE A 320 -5.91 2.61 -4.29
N VAL A 321 -6.43 2.04 -5.37
CA VAL A 321 -6.46 2.66 -6.70
C VAL A 321 -7.10 4.05 -6.71
N VAL A 322 -8.07 4.32 -5.82
CA VAL A 322 -8.78 5.61 -5.75
C VAL A 322 -8.26 6.52 -4.63
N TYR A 323 -7.29 6.12 -3.84
CA TYR A 323 -6.76 6.97 -2.76
C TYR A 323 -6.10 8.26 -3.24
N PRO A 324 -5.46 8.34 -4.42
CA PRO A 324 -5.03 9.62 -4.98
C PRO A 324 -6.19 10.63 -5.12
N LEU A 325 -7.35 10.18 -5.60
CA LEU A 325 -8.56 11.01 -5.70
C LEU A 325 -9.12 11.36 -4.32
N GLY A 326 -9.07 10.40 -3.39
CA GLY A 326 -9.39 10.62 -1.97
C GLY A 326 -8.51 11.69 -1.33
N ALA A 327 -7.22 11.73 -1.65
CA ALA A 327 -6.29 12.73 -1.11
C ALA A 327 -6.62 14.16 -1.57
N ILE A 328 -7.12 14.31 -2.81
CA ILE A 328 -7.59 15.61 -3.32
C ILE A 328 -8.81 16.08 -2.51
N MET A 329 -9.78 15.18 -2.31
CA MET A 329 -10.98 15.49 -1.52
C MET A 329 -10.64 15.76 -0.05
N ALA A 330 -9.72 15.00 0.55
CA ALA A 330 -9.28 15.22 1.92
C ALA A 330 -8.57 16.56 2.10
N ALA A 331 -7.72 16.97 1.14
CA ALA A 331 -7.06 18.28 1.15
C ALA A 331 -8.09 19.41 1.09
N ASN A 332 -9.08 19.29 0.21
CA ASN A 332 -10.17 20.26 0.10
C ASN A 332 -11.03 20.28 1.37
N GLY A 333 -11.40 19.11 1.91
CA GLY A 333 -12.13 18.96 3.17
C GLY A 333 -11.39 19.61 4.34
N PHE A 334 -10.08 19.39 4.43
CA PHE A 334 -9.24 20.04 5.46
C PHE A 334 -9.28 21.57 5.34
N LEU A 335 -9.17 22.12 4.14
CA LEU A 335 -9.21 23.57 3.91
C LEU A 335 -10.60 24.18 4.16
N GLN A 336 -11.67 23.45 3.84
CA GLN A 336 -13.03 23.90 4.08
C GLN A 336 -13.39 23.94 5.58
N LEU A 337 -12.81 23.07 6.39
CA LEU A 337 -12.98 23.07 7.84
C LEU A 337 -12.65 24.42 8.48
N ALA A 338 -11.73 25.18 7.89
CA ALA A 338 -11.46 26.54 8.35
C ALA A 338 -12.72 27.43 8.34
N LYS A 339 -13.70 27.09 7.48
CA LYS A 339 -14.98 27.82 7.34
C LYS A 339 -16.06 27.31 8.32
N TRP A 340 -15.90 26.14 8.94
CA TRP A 340 -16.94 25.49 9.76
C TRP A 340 -16.73 25.75 11.26
N SER A 341 -17.13 26.91 11.72
CA SER A 341 -16.89 27.36 13.09
C SER A 341 -17.41 26.40 14.20
N LYS A 342 -18.54 25.71 13.98
CA LYS A 342 -19.14 24.81 14.97
C LYS A 342 -18.50 23.42 15.01
N ALA A 343 -18.14 22.85 13.85
CA ALA A 343 -17.56 21.50 13.75
C ALA A 343 -16.04 21.48 14.02
N LYS A 344 -15.37 22.58 13.76
CA LYS A 344 -13.90 22.73 13.86
C LYS A 344 -13.29 22.27 15.20
N PRO A 345 -13.85 22.63 16.38
CA PRO A 345 -13.28 22.18 17.65
C PRO A 345 -13.32 20.67 17.83
N TRP A 346 -14.44 20.04 17.48
CA TRP A 346 -14.63 18.59 17.62
C TRP A 346 -13.71 17.80 16.71
N LEU A 347 -13.56 18.23 15.47
CA LEU A 347 -12.70 17.59 14.49
C LEU A 347 -11.22 17.75 14.85
N THR A 348 -10.85 18.92 15.35
CA THR A 348 -9.51 19.16 15.90
C THR A 348 -9.24 18.28 17.11
N ALA A 349 -10.20 18.18 18.03
CA ALA A 349 -10.07 17.32 19.21
C ALA A 349 -9.93 15.84 18.82
N LEU A 350 -10.75 15.35 17.89
CA LEU A 350 -10.69 13.97 17.41
C LEU A 350 -9.33 13.67 16.75
N GLN A 351 -8.83 14.56 15.89
CA GLN A 351 -7.52 14.42 15.27
C GLN A 351 -6.38 14.43 16.30
N LEU A 352 -6.43 15.35 17.28
CA LEU A 352 -5.46 15.38 18.38
C LEU A 352 -5.49 14.11 19.21
N THR A 353 -6.68 13.59 19.54
CA THR A 353 -6.82 12.33 20.28
C THR A 353 -6.15 11.18 19.51
N MET A 354 -6.38 11.08 18.20
CA MET A 354 -5.74 10.09 17.35
C MET A 354 -4.21 10.22 17.41
N LEU A 355 -3.67 11.44 17.30
CA LEU A 355 -2.21 11.66 17.37
C LEU A 355 -1.62 11.28 18.72
N LEU A 356 -2.34 11.55 19.82
CA LEU A 356 -1.91 11.18 21.18
C LEU A 356 -1.96 9.66 21.41
N LEU A 357 -2.79 8.94 20.66
CA LEU A 357 -2.85 7.47 20.73
C LEU A 357 -1.66 6.81 20.01
N LEU A 358 -1.02 7.46 19.04
CA LEU A 358 0.09 6.86 18.29
C LEU A 358 1.26 6.41 19.16
N PRO A 359 1.78 7.21 20.10
CA PRO A 359 2.82 6.76 21.04
C PRO A 359 2.36 5.57 21.89
N VAL A 360 1.10 5.57 22.33
CA VAL A 360 0.51 4.48 23.14
C VAL A 360 0.44 3.19 22.33
N VAL A 361 -0.04 3.26 21.08
CA VAL A 361 -0.09 2.12 20.17
C VAL A 361 1.33 1.61 19.88
N SER A 362 2.29 2.52 19.64
CA SER A 362 3.69 2.15 19.44
C SER A 362 4.29 1.45 20.65
N ALA A 363 4.03 1.93 21.86
CA ALA A 363 4.48 1.30 23.10
C ALA A 363 3.84 -0.09 23.32
N LEU A 364 2.55 -0.23 22.97
CA LEU A 364 1.84 -1.50 23.04
C LEU A 364 2.42 -2.51 22.02
N LEU A 365 2.65 -2.10 20.78
CA LEU A 365 3.28 -2.93 19.76
C LEU A 365 4.70 -3.33 20.19
N GLN A 366 5.46 -2.41 20.78
CA GLN A 366 6.77 -2.69 21.34
C GLN A 366 6.70 -3.83 22.37
N TYR A 367 5.81 -3.70 23.35
CA TYR A 367 5.63 -4.72 24.39
C TYR A 367 5.21 -6.07 23.80
N ILE A 368 4.23 -6.07 22.90
CA ILE A 368 3.69 -7.29 22.29
C ILE A 368 4.74 -8.02 21.43
N LEU A 369 5.50 -7.30 20.60
CA LEU A 369 6.29 -7.92 19.54
C LEU A 369 7.75 -8.17 19.94
N LYS A 370 8.34 -7.25 20.67
CA LYS A 370 9.78 -7.27 21.02
C LYS A 370 10.06 -7.38 22.52
N GLY A 371 9.06 -7.18 23.38
CA GLY A 371 9.30 -6.93 24.79
C GLY A 371 9.97 -5.56 25.01
N TRP A 372 10.72 -5.42 26.09
CA TRP A 372 11.36 -4.16 26.49
C TRP A 372 12.76 -4.01 25.85
N ASP A 373 12.81 -3.82 24.53
CA ASP A 373 14.06 -3.47 23.83
C ASP A 373 14.40 -1.98 24.05
N VAL A 374 15.55 -1.74 24.65
CA VAL A 374 15.98 -0.40 25.07
C VAL A 374 16.08 0.57 23.89
N ILE A 375 16.61 0.12 22.75
CA ILE A 375 16.81 0.99 21.58
C ILE A 375 15.46 1.48 21.04
N SER A 376 14.51 0.57 20.89
CA SER A 376 13.16 0.93 20.42
C SER A 376 12.44 1.87 21.37
N ILE A 377 12.59 1.67 22.71
CA ILE A 377 12.00 2.55 23.73
C ILE A 377 12.63 3.94 23.67
N VAL A 378 13.96 4.03 23.58
CA VAL A 378 14.67 5.31 23.46
C VAL A 378 14.23 6.05 22.18
N CYS A 379 14.14 5.34 21.05
CA CYS A 379 13.62 5.91 19.80
C CYS A 379 12.20 6.45 19.98
N LEU A 380 11.32 5.69 20.63
CA LEU A 380 9.94 6.11 20.89
C LEU A 380 9.90 7.37 21.80
N CYS A 381 10.68 7.38 22.87
CA CYS A 381 10.75 8.50 23.82
C CYS A 381 11.36 9.76 23.22
N ILE A 382 12.18 9.65 22.18
CA ILE A 382 12.81 10.80 21.51
C ILE A 382 12.01 11.25 20.31
N LEU A 383 11.63 10.34 19.41
CA LEU A 383 11.09 10.70 18.10
C LEU A 383 9.72 11.37 18.19
N TYR A 384 8.82 10.91 19.05
CA TYR A 384 7.50 11.54 19.21
C TYR A 384 7.57 12.95 19.82
N PRO A 385 8.31 13.20 20.91
CA PRO A 385 8.51 14.56 21.42
C PRO A 385 9.20 15.49 20.42
N VAL A 386 10.22 14.97 19.70
CA VAL A 386 10.91 15.75 18.66
C VAL A 386 9.95 16.09 17.52
N ALA A 387 9.14 15.12 17.04
CA ALA A 387 8.14 15.36 16.01
C ALA A 387 7.10 16.39 16.47
N LEU A 388 6.64 16.30 17.70
CA LEU A 388 5.71 17.27 18.28
C LEU A 388 6.35 18.66 18.39
N TRP A 389 7.59 18.73 18.84
CA TRP A 389 8.34 20.00 18.92
C TRP A 389 8.51 20.64 17.54
N PHE A 390 8.94 19.87 16.52
CA PHE A 390 9.02 20.35 15.14
C PHE A 390 7.67 20.81 14.60
N ALA A 391 6.59 20.10 14.92
CA ALA A 391 5.24 20.50 14.52
C ALA A 391 4.83 21.85 15.17
N ILE A 392 5.24 22.09 16.40
CA ILE A 392 5.02 23.36 17.09
C ILE A 392 5.85 24.47 16.43
N GLU A 393 7.11 24.19 16.07
CA GLU A 393 8.02 25.18 15.45
C GLU A 393 7.71 25.49 13.98
N ALA A 394 7.14 24.52 13.24
CA ALA A 394 7.04 24.57 11.78
C ALA A 394 6.30 25.79 11.19
N GLU A 395 5.41 26.44 11.96
CA GLU A 395 4.62 27.59 11.46
C GLU A 395 4.53 28.76 12.48
N GLY A 396 5.61 29.07 13.23
CA GLY A 396 5.68 30.27 14.05
C GLY A 396 6.05 30.07 15.53
N GLY A 397 6.67 28.95 15.87
CA GLY A 397 7.41 28.75 17.11
C GLY A 397 6.64 28.93 18.42
N ILE A 398 7.38 29.20 19.46
CA ILE A 398 6.94 29.40 20.86
C ILE A 398 5.76 30.37 21.02
N LYS A 399 5.59 31.32 20.07
CA LYS A 399 4.40 32.21 20.04
C LYS A 399 3.08 31.45 19.98
N THR A 400 3.05 30.25 19.39
CA THR A 400 1.84 29.43 19.33
C THR A 400 1.55 28.74 20.65
N PHE A 401 2.58 28.21 21.32
CA PHE A 401 2.43 27.62 22.65
C PHE A 401 1.92 28.67 23.64
N SER A 402 2.48 29.89 23.61
CA SER A 402 1.98 30.99 24.42
C SER A 402 0.55 31.41 24.06
N THR A 403 0.14 31.23 22.78
CA THR A 403 -1.24 31.53 22.35
C THR A 403 -2.22 30.46 22.82
N VAL A 404 -1.83 29.17 22.78
CA VAL A 404 -2.63 28.06 23.31
C VAL A 404 -2.75 28.15 24.84
N THR A 405 -1.65 28.40 25.54
CA THR A 405 -1.68 28.60 27.01
C THR A 405 -2.49 29.82 27.41
N ARG A 406 -2.39 30.94 26.68
CA ARG A 406 -3.27 32.11 26.89
C ARG A 406 -4.75 31.78 26.64
N TYR A 407 -5.06 30.96 25.64
CA TYR A 407 -6.45 30.54 25.36
C TYR A 407 -6.99 29.64 26.46
N ILE A 408 -6.19 28.66 26.91
CA ILE A 408 -6.57 27.79 28.03
C ILE A 408 -6.79 28.65 29.28
N SER A 409 -5.83 29.54 29.59
CA SER A 409 -5.96 30.49 30.70
C SER A 409 -7.19 31.39 30.55
N TYR A 410 -7.46 31.90 29.33
CA TYR A 410 -8.64 32.68 29.03
C TYR A 410 -9.95 31.88 29.25
N LYS A 411 -10.00 30.61 28.82
CA LYS A 411 -11.16 29.73 29.03
C LYS A 411 -11.39 29.47 30.52
N PHE A 412 -10.32 29.17 31.28
CA PHE A 412 -10.39 29.03 32.74
C PHE A 412 -10.82 30.32 33.41
N SER A 413 -10.23 31.46 33.03
CA SER A 413 -10.63 32.76 33.57
C SER A 413 -12.09 33.09 33.22
N ARG A 414 -12.53 32.82 31.99
CA ARG A 414 -13.93 33.04 31.60
C ARG A 414 -14.91 32.16 32.38
N ALA A 415 -14.58 30.88 32.59
CA ALA A 415 -15.38 29.99 33.42
C ALA A 415 -15.40 30.47 34.87
N TYR A 416 -14.26 30.93 35.40
CA TYR A 416 -14.16 31.53 36.72
C TYR A 416 -15.04 32.77 36.86
N TYR A 417 -14.95 33.71 35.92
CA TYR A 417 -15.76 34.94 35.94
C TYR A 417 -17.27 34.67 35.68
N GLN A 418 -17.63 33.64 34.95
CA GLN A 418 -19.04 33.21 34.82
C GLN A 418 -19.60 32.62 36.14
N ILE A 419 -18.76 31.96 36.93
CA ILE A 419 -19.17 31.36 38.19
C ILE A 419 -19.16 32.39 39.33
N PHE A 420 -18.16 33.30 39.35
CA PHE A 420 -17.91 34.18 40.50
C PHE A 420 -18.24 35.67 40.27
N GLY A 421 -18.69 36.04 39.07
CA GLY A 421 -19.07 37.40 38.69
C GLY A 421 -17.86 38.36 38.55
N GLY A 422 -17.67 38.95 37.39
CA GLY A 422 -16.64 39.93 37.07
C GLY A 422 -16.59 40.30 35.60
N LYS A 423 -15.99 41.46 35.23
CA LYS A 423 -15.76 41.87 33.84
C LYS A 423 -14.36 41.49 33.38
N MET A 424 -14.28 40.78 32.28
CA MET A 424 -13.03 40.35 31.65
C MET A 424 -12.53 41.40 30.66
N GLN A 425 -11.27 41.85 30.83
CA GLN A 425 -10.58 42.71 29.85
C GLN A 425 -9.79 41.84 28.86
N GLY A 426 -10.07 42.03 27.58
CA GLY A 426 -9.27 41.47 26.48
C GLY A 426 -9.97 40.33 25.72
N GLN A 427 -10.31 40.56 24.46
CA GLN A 427 -10.87 39.55 23.53
C GLN A 427 -9.78 38.87 22.72
N LEU A 428 -9.25 37.75 23.16
CA LEU A 428 -8.68 36.76 22.24
C LEU A 428 -9.86 35.99 21.64
N THR A 429 -10.15 36.19 20.36
CA THR A 429 -11.24 35.46 19.72
C THR A 429 -10.85 33.99 19.63
N ALA A 430 -11.70 33.09 20.17
CA ALA A 430 -11.52 31.64 20.10
C ALA A 430 -11.22 31.16 18.68
N THR A 431 -11.72 31.88 17.68
CA THR A 431 -11.50 31.62 16.26
C THR A 431 -10.05 31.75 15.84
N PHE A 432 -9.33 32.76 16.31
CA PHE A 432 -7.92 32.96 15.94
C PHE A 432 -7.01 31.84 16.49
N VAL A 433 -7.22 31.43 17.74
CA VAL A 433 -6.42 30.36 18.35
C VAL A 433 -6.67 29.01 17.66
N LEU A 434 -7.94 28.70 17.35
CA LEU A 434 -8.30 27.49 16.62
C LEU A 434 -7.69 27.48 15.22
N ASP A 435 -7.60 28.62 14.53
CA ASP A 435 -6.97 28.70 13.20
C ASP A 435 -5.47 28.41 13.26
N VAL A 436 -4.78 28.91 14.25
CA VAL A 436 -3.35 28.64 14.45
C VAL A 436 -3.11 27.17 14.80
N VAL A 437 -3.87 26.63 15.74
CA VAL A 437 -3.78 25.19 16.12
C VAL A 437 -4.08 24.30 14.92
N TYR A 438 -5.09 24.65 14.13
CA TYR A 438 -5.52 23.90 12.97
C TYR A 438 -4.45 23.84 11.87
N GLN A 439 -3.77 24.94 11.58
CA GLN A 439 -2.69 24.97 10.58
C GLN A 439 -1.51 24.06 10.98
N LYS A 440 -1.19 24.00 12.28
CA LYS A 440 -0.12 23.15 12.81
C LYS A 440 -0.53 21.68 12.88
N LEU A 441 -1.81 21.41 13.05
CA LEU A 441 -2.35 20.06 13.13
C LEU A 441 -2.06 19.23 11.88
N PHE A 442 -2.10 19.84 10.69
CA PHE A 442 -1.75 19.17 9.44
C PHE A 442 -0.31 18.66 9.45
N PHE A 443 0.63 19.54 9.81
CA PHE A 443 2.04 19.18 9.85
C PHE A 443 2.32 18.12 10.93
N ALA A 444 1.73 18.29 12.11
CA ALA A 444 1.83 17.33 13.20
C ALA A 444 1.30 15.95 12.80
N SER A 445 0.13 15.91 12.14
CA SER A 445 -0.47 14.66 11.68
C SER A 445 0.44 13.90 10.72
N ALA A 446 0.96 14.59 9.70
CA ALA A 446 1.88 14.00 8.75
C ALA A 446 3.16 13.50 9.43
N LEU A 447 3.80 14.34 10.25
CA LEU A 447 5.09 14.04 10.86
C LEU A 447 5.00 12.89 11.88
N MET A 448 3.99 12.91 12.77
CA MET A 448 3.80 11.84 13.76
C MET A 448 3.47 10.50 13.08
N PHE A 449 2.76 10.52 11.97
CA PHE A 449 2.47 9.31 11.20
C PHE A 449 3.70 8.77 10.46
N ILE A 450 4.58 9.65 9.96
CA ILE A 450 5.90 9.27 9.42
C ILE A 450 6.73 8.59 10.51
N VAL A 451 6.78 9.16 11.73
CA VAL A 451 7.49 8.55 12.87
C VAL A 451 6.90 7.19 13.22
N PHE A 452 5.57 7.07 13.29
CA PHE A 452 4.91 5.80 13.54
C PHE A 452 5.32 4.73 12.53
N ASN A 453 5.26 5.05 11.23
CA ASN A 453 5.63 4.12 10.17
C ASN A 453 7.14 3.83 10.13
N PHE A 454 7.98 4.79 10.50
CA PHE A 454 9.41 4.52 10.70
C PHE A 454 9.63 3.47 11.81
N LEU A 455 8.95 3.60 12.95
CA LEU A 455 9.03 2.63 14.04
C LEU A 455 8.49 1.25 13.62
N LEU A 456 7.38 1.22 12.86
CA LEU A 456 6.88 -0.03 12.27
C LEU A 456 7.96 -0.70 11.42
N SER A 457 8.59 0.06 10.54
CA SER A 457 9.57 -0.44 9.58
C SER A 457 10.90 -0.85 10.24
N ALA A 458 11.38 -0.05 11.19
CA ALA A 458 12.69 -0.28 11.80
C ALA A 458 12.67 -1.39 12.86
N PHE A 459 11.53 -1.56 13.54
CA PHE A 459 11.50 -2.44 14.72
C PHE A 459 10.43 -3.53 14.65
N TYR A 460 9.20 -3.21 14.19
CA TYR A 460 8.07 -4.13 14.36
C TYR A 460 7.96 -5.12 13.20
N TYR A 461 8.12 -4.70 11.95
CA TYR A 461 8.17 -5.64 10.82
C TYR A 461 9.30 -6.66 10.96
N PRO A 462 10.55 -6.29 11.26
CA PRO A 462 11.61 -7.28 11.49
C PRO A 462 11.32 -8.23 12.66
N ALA A 463 10.61 -7.76 13.70
CA ALA A 463 10.25 -8.62 14.83
C ALA A 463 9.17 -9.65 14.50
N ILE A 464 8.18 -9.26 13.67
CA ILE A 464 7.13 -10.17 13.20
C ILE A 464 7.70 -11.18 12.20
N LEU A 465 8.51 -10.73 11.25
CA LEU A 465 9.07 -11.57 10.20
C LEU A 465 10.02 -12.66 10.70
N LYS A 466 10.45 -12.62 11.95
CA LYS A 466 11.13 -13.76 12.59
C LYS A 466 10.27 -15.03 12.67
N TYR A 467 8.97 -14.90 12.51
CA TYR A 467 8.02 -16.01 12.45
C TYR A 467 7.73 -16.49 11.02
N GLU A 468 8.40 -15.91 10.02
CA GLU A 468 8.53 -16.42 8.65
C GLU A 468 10.01 -16.75 8.41
N PRO A 469 10.50 -17.91 8.90
CA PRO A 469 11.94 -18.25 8.89
C PRO A 469 12.49 -18.56 7.51
N GLU A 470 11.63 -18.66 6.50
CA GLU A 470 11.96 -19.03 5.13
C GLU A 470 12.98 -18.10 4.49
N ALA A 471 12.99 -16.82 4.88
CA ALA A 471 14.02 -15.87 4.41
C ALA A 471 15.42 -16.23 4.93
N ASP A 472 15.53 -16.59 6.23
CA ASP A 472 16.81 -16.99 6.83
C ASP A 472 17.27 -18.36 6.32
N PHE A 473 16.34 -19.32 6.25
CA PHE A 473 16.62 -20.66 5.71
C PHE A 473 17.02 -20.61 4.23
N GLY A 474 16.35 -19.79 3.43
CA GLY A 474 16.69 -19.59 2.02
C GLY A 474 18.09 -18.99 1.84
N ARG A 475 18.46 -18.00 2.65
CA ARG A 475 19.84 -17.44 2.66
C ARG A 475 20.89 -18.48 3.03
N TYR A 476 20.58 -19.35 4.01
CA TYR A 476 21.46 -20.45 4.38
C TYR A 476 21.63 -21.46 3.22
N ILE A 477 20.53 -21.88 2.60
CA ILE A 477 20.53 -22.80 1.45
C ILE A 477 21.32 -22.19 0.29
N LYS A 478 21.14 -20.91 -0.01
CA LYS A 478 21.91 -20.21 -1.04
C LYS A 478 23.43 -20.24 -0.77
N ALA A 479 23.83 -20.03 0.48
CA ALA A 479 25.24 -20.08 0.87
C ALA A 479 25.84 -21.49 0.73
N HIS A 480 25.03 -22.55 0.73
CA HIS A 480 25.40 -23.95 0.58
C HIS A 480 24.84 -24.55 -0.74
N SER A 481 24.88 -23.78 -1.82
CA SER A 481 24.25 -24.12 -3.11
C SER A 481 24.85 -25.35 -3.82
N ASN A 482 25.97 -25.87 -3.35
CA ASN A 482 26.58 -27.15 -3.77
C ASN A 482 25.80 -28.39 -3.25
N VAL A 483 24.98 -28.22 -2.22
CA VAL A 483 24.11 -29.26 -1.66
C VAL A 483 22.70 -29.05 -2.20
N GLY A 484 22.06 -30.14 -2.66
CA GLY A 484 20.67 -30.06 -3.10
C GLY A 484 19.72 -29.77 -1.94
N PHE A 485 18.58 -29.11 -2.20
CA PHE A 485 17.59 -28.92 -1.15
C PHE A 485 16.21 -29.44 -1.55
N VAL A 486 15.40 -29.81 -0.56
CA VAL A 486 14.01 -30.23 -0.71
C VAL A 486 13.14 -29.74 0.45
N CYS A 487 11.84 -29.51 0.15
CA CYS A 487 10.82 -29.33 1.17
C CYS A 487 10.21 -30.70 1.46
N TYR A 488 10.25 -31.17 2.72
CA TYR A 488 9.74 -32.49 3.09
C TYR A 488 8.57 -32.37 4.07
N ASP A 489 7.41 -32.91 3.68
CA ASP A 489 6.15 -32.88 4.45
C ASP A 489 5.76 -31.45 4.90
N ILE A 490 6.02 -30.50 4.03
CA ILE A 490 5.67 -29.10 4.24
C ILE A 490 5.28 -28.48 2.90
N VAL A 491 4.28 -27.60 2.94
CA VAL A 491 3.85 -26.87 1.75
C VAL A 491 4.99 -25.97 1.29
N TYR A 492 5.15 -25.91 -0.01
CA TYR A 492 6.12 -25.09 -0.69
C TYR A 492 5.95 -23.59 -0.34
N ASP A 493 7.04 -22.92 -0.08
CA ASP A 493 7.06 -21.53 0.29
C ASP A 493 7.77 -20.68 -0.77
N TYR A 494 7.08 -19.66 -1.30
CA TYR A 494 7.64 -18.79 -2.32
C TYR A 494 8.80 -17.95 -1.81
N SER A 495 8.75 -17.57 -0.51
CA SER A 495 9.81 -16.80 0.14
C SER A 495 11.10 -17.61 0.21
N LEU A 496 11.00 -18.88 0.60
CA LEU A 496 12.15 -19.80 0.65
C LEU A 496 12.87 -19.88 -0.70
N MET A 497 12.12 -20.06 -1.80
CA MET A 497 12.68 -20.11 -3.15
C MET A 497 13.40 -18.84 -3.55
N TYR A 498 12.74 -17.72 -3.33
CA TYR A 498 13.30 -16.42 -3.69
C TYR A 498 14.65 -16.20 -3.01
N TYR A 499 14.74 -16.48 -1.69
CA TYR A 499 15.97 -16.29 -0.95
C TYR A 499 17.02 -17.39 -1.21
N ALA A 500 16.59 -18.62 -1.48
CA ALA A 500 17.49 -19.70 -1.89
C ALA A 500 18.04 -19.53 -3.32
N GLN A 501 17.32 -18.77 -4.16
CA GLN A 501 17.62 -18.62 -5.60
C GLN A 501 17.81 -19.97 -6.32
N GLN A 502 16.98 -20.92 -5.91
CA GLN A 502 16.92 -22.24 -6.52
C GLN A 502 15.46 -22.60 -6.79
N LEU A 503 15.18 -23.12 -8.00
CA LEU A 503 13.91 -23.77 -8.27
C LEU A 503 13.96 -25.11 -7.54
N SER A 504 13.20 -25.20 -6.43
CA SER A 504 13.02 -26.49 -5.75
C SER A 504 12.15 -27.41 -6.60
N SER A 505 12.45 -28.69 -6.51
CA SER A 505 11.47 -29.73 -6.86
C SER A 505 10.18 -29.53 -6.03
N THR A 506 9.04 -29.96 -6.57
CA THR A 506 7.76 -30.06 -5.85
C THR A 506 7.97 -30.58 -4.42
N PRO A 507 7.17 -30.12 -3.43
CA PRO A 507 7.22 -30.66 -2.08
C PRO A 507 7.20 -32.18 -2.10
N VAL A 508 8.06 -32.76 -1.30
CA VAL A 508 8.16 -34.23 -1.20
C VAL A 508 7.23 -34.70 -0.09
N TRP A 509 6.26 -35.49 -0.45
CA TRP A 509 5.29 -36.11 0.47
C TRP A 509 5.51 -37.61 0.58
N GLY A 510 5.64 -38.10 1.81
CA GLY A 510 5.83 -39.50 2.09
C GLY A 510 7.28 -39.98 2.04
N LYS A 511 7.51 -41.15 2.65
CA LYS A 511 8.84 -41.70 2.94
C LYS A 511 9.59 -42.15 1.70
N GLU A 512 8.93 -42.88 0.82
CA GLU A 512 9.57 -43.50 -0.36
C GLU A 512 10.07 -42.48 -1.39
N PRO A 513 9.32 -41.44 -1.77
CA PRO A 513 9.85 -40.39 -2.64
C PRO A 513 11.05 -39.67 -2.03
N PHE A 514 11.04 -39.43 -0.73
CA PHE A 514 12.15 -38.77 -0.04
C PHE A 514 13.42 -39.63 -0.07
N LYS A 515 13.32 -40.93 0.28
CA LYS A 515 14.43 -41.89 0.23
C LYS A 515 15.06 -41.97 -1.15
N LYS A 516 14.23 -42.00 -2.20
CA LYS A 516 14.73 -42.02 -3.58
C LYS A 516 15.62 -40.78 -3.87
N ILE A 517 15.17 -39.58 -3.53
CA ILE A 517 15.93 -38.35 -3.75
C ILE A 517 17.19 -38.34 -2.91
N LEU A 518 17.13 -38.78 -1.65
CA LEU A 518 18.29 -38.86 -0.76
C LEU A 518 19.33 -39.82 -1.27
N ASN A 519 18.94 -40.99 -1.76
CA ASN A 519 19.87 -41.97 -2.33
C ASN A 519 20.55 -41.47 -3.61
N ASP A 520 19.83 -40.70 -4.44
CA ASP A 520 20.36 -40.12 -5.67
C ASP A 520 21.39 -39.00 -5.37
N LYS A 521 21.14 -38.19 -4.36
CA LYS A 521 21.93 -36.98 -4.05
C LYS A 521 22.95 -37.17 -2.92
N LYS A 522 22.79 -38.19 -2.09
CA LYS A 522 23.63 -38.57 -0.92
C LYS A 522 23.63 -37.56 0.23
N GLU A 523 23.45 -36.29 -0.02
CA GLU A 523 23.41 -35.20 0.96
C GLU A 523 22.34 -34.18 0.52
N LEU A 524 21.49 -33.75 1.46
CA LEU A 524 20.40 -32.83 1.21
C LEU A 524 20.21 -31.85 2.36
N LEU A 525 20.02 -30.57 2.04
CA LEU A 525 19.39 -29.64 2.94
C LEU A 525 17.86 -29.85 2.87
N VAL A 526 17.23 -30.02 4.02
CA VAL A 526 15.80 -30.35 4.10
C VAL A 526 15.08 -29.29 4.92
N TYR A 527 14.13 -28.60 4.29
CA TYR A 527 13.15 -27.79 5.02
C TYR A 527 12.00 -28.73 5.41
N ALA A 528 11.78 -28.92 6.70
CA ALA A 528 10.96 -29.99 7.23
C ALA A 528 9.94 -29.55 8.25
N SER A 529 8.75 -30.18 8.25
CA SER A 529 7.78 -30.13 9.33
C SER A 529 8.18 -31.03 10.51
N THR A 530 7.46 -30.95 11.62
CA THR A 530 7.57 -31.92 12.71
C THR A 530 7.19 -33.34 12.25
N GLY A 531 6.24 -33.47 11.32
CA GLY A 531 5.86 -34.75 10.73
C GLY A 531 7.01 -35.39 9.95
N ALA A 532 7.71 -34.59 9.15
CA ALA A 532 8.90 -35.02 8.42
C ALA A 532 10.01 -35.51 9.37
N LEU A 533 10.25 -34.78 10.47
CA LEU A 533 11.25 -35.15 11.48
C LEU A 533 10.93 -36.52 12.10
N ASN A 534 9.65 -36.76 12.43
CA ASN A 534 9.21 -38.07 12.96
C ASN A 534 9.40 -39.20 11.93
N ALA A 535 9.11 -38.91 10.66
CA ALA A 535 9.29 -39.90 9.58
C ALA A 535 10.80 -40.25 9.38
N LEU A 536 11.72 -39.28 9.51
CA LEU A 536 13.17 -39.54 9.46
C LEU A 536 13.63 -40.42 10.63
N ASN A 537 13.09 -40.18 11.85
CA ASN A 537 13.40 -40.98 13.03
C ASN A 537 12.89 -42.42 12.89
N GLU A 538 11.66 -42.63 12.41
CA GLU A 538 11.08 -43.97 12.19
C GLU A 538 11.89 -44.77 11.17
N GLU A 539 12.44 -44.13 10.18
CA GLU A 539 13.25 -44.75 9.12
C GLU A 539 14.76 -44.84 9.45
N HIS A 540 15.15 -44.41 10.68
CA HIS A 540 16.52 -44.39 11.15
C HIS A 540 17.47 -43.60 10.23
N ILE A 541 16.97 -42.58 9.50
CA ILE A 541 17.78 -41.72 8.64
C ILE A 541 18.53 -40.71 9.50
N SER A 542 19.84 -40.67 9.34
CA SER A 542 20.69 -39.71 10.07
C SER A 542 20.49 -38.29 9.57
N TYR A 543 20.32 -37.37 10.50
CA TYR A 543 20.21 -35.95 10.20
C TYR A 543 20.86 -35.10 11.31
N LYS A 544 21.24 -33.88 10.95
CA LYS A 544 21.66 -32.83 11.88
C LYS A 544 20.69 -31.67 11.79
N ILE A 545 20.14 -31.24 12.92
CA ILE A 545 19.33 -30.01 12.97
C ILE A 545 20.29 -28.81 12.88
N ILE A 546 20.17 -28.04 11.79
CA ILE A 546 20.90 -26.78 11.62
C ILE A 546 20.20 -25.71 12.42
N GLU A 547 18.87 -25.58 12.24
CA GLU A 547 18.06 -24.58 12.92
C GLU A 547 16.61 -25.07 13.12
N GLU A 548 16.03 -24.74 14.29
CA GLU A 548 14.59 -24.92 14.61
C GLU A 548 13.97 -23.55 14.83
N ARG A 549 12.80 -23.30 14.22
CA ARG A 549 12.04 -22.06 14.34
C ARG A 549 10.53 -22.31 14.50
N GLY A 550 9.84 -21.36 15.13
CA GLY A 550 8.39 -21.29 15.09
C GLY A 550 7.92 -20.52 13.85
N ARG A 551 7.09 -21.15 13.02
CA ARG A 551 6.47 -20.56 11.84
C ARG A 551 5.06 -20.08 12.13
N TYR A 552 4.71 -18.90 11.61
CA TYR A 552 3.35 -18.35 11.66
C TYR A 552 3.15 -17.39 10.48
N GLY A 553 2.04 -17.55 9.74
CA GLY A 553 1.70 -16.65 8.63
C GLY A 553 1.31 -15.27 9.13
N VAL A 554 2.26 -14.32 9.15
CA VAL A 554 2.09 -12.99 9.75
C VAL A 554 1.14 -12.08 8.99
N ALA A 555 0.73 -12.46 7.81
CA ALA A 555 -0.33 -11.77 7.06
C ALA A 555 -1.70 -11.84 7.77
N ASN A 556 -1.93 -12.83 8.65
CA ASN A 556 -3.18 -13.09 9.36
C ASN A 556 -3.00 -13.08 10.89
N LEU A 557 -2.56 -11.94 11.44
CA LEU A 557 -2.38 -11.79 12.88
C LEU A 557 -3.69 -12.01 13.64
N ASN A 558 -3.65 -12.87 14.65
CA ASN A 558 -4.78 -13.10 15.55
C ASN A 558 -4.43 -12.77 17.01
N PRO A 559 -5.42 -12.59 17.90
CA PRO A 559 -5.16 -12.24 19.31
C PRO A 559 -4.28 -13.25 20.07
N THR A 560 -4.36 -14.56 19.73
CA THR A 560 -3.56 -15.61 20.35
C THR A 560 -2.08 -15.46 20.01
N PHE A 561 -1.77 -15.15 18.76
CA PHE A 561 -0.40 -14.85 18.32
C PHE A 561 0.12 -13.53 18.92
N LEU A 562 -0.72 -12.50 18.96
CA LEU A 562 -0.32 -11.20 19.52
C LEU A 562 -0.02 -11.26 21.02
N ASN A 563 -0.63 -12.18 21.76
CA ASN A 563 -0.32 -12.37 23.17
C ASN A 563 1.01 -13.15 23.33
N PRO A 564 2.07 -12.57 23.93
CA PRO A 564 3.36 -13.22 24.10
C PRO A 564 3.30 -14.56 24.86
N LYS A 565 2.30 -14.73 25.76
CA LYS A 565 2.16 -15.95 26.58
C LYS A 565 1.56 -17.12 25.80
N THR A 566 0.76 -16.87 24.78
CA THR A 566 0.07 -17.91 24.00
C THR A 566 0.63 -18.04 22.58
N ARG A 567 1.53 -17.16 22.16
CA ARG A 567 2.09 -17.12 20.81
C ARG A 567 2.65 -18.46 20.33
N THR A 568 3.45 -19.11 21.17
CA THR A 568 4.07 -20.40 20.83
C THR A 568 3.08 -21.53 20.58
N SER A 569 1.86 -21.44 21.15
CA SER A 569 0.84 -22.49 20.96
C SER A 569 0.20 -22.49 19.56
N VAL A 570 0.35 -21.40 18.79
CA VAL A 570 -0.19 -21.25 17.44
C VAL A 570 0.91 -21.24 16.37
N CYS A 571 2.18 -21.30 16.77
CA CYS A 571 3.30 -21.42 15.85
C CYS A 571 3.58 -22.89 15.53
N GLU A 572 3.67 -23.21 14.24
CA GLU A 572 4.14 -24.49 13.77
C GLU A 572 5.67 -24.56 13.92
N LYS A 573 6.19 -25.69 14.40
CA LYS A 573 7.64 -25.91 14.42
C LYS A 573 8.12 -26.37 13.05
N VAL A 574 9.12 -25.70 12.54
CA VAL A 574 9.79 -26.02 11.27
C VAL A 574 11.29 -26.12 11.48
N TYR A 575 11.93 -26.91 10.67
CA TYR A 575 13.33 -27.29 10.81
C TYR A 575 14.07 -27.11 9.49
N LEU A 576 15.30 -26.63 9.58
CA LEU A 576 16.29 -26.78 8.54
C LEU A 576 17.26 -27.89 8.97
N LEU A 577 17.32 -28.93 8.17
CA LEU A 577 18.09 -30.14 8.46
C LEU A 577 19.18 -30.33 7.41
N ASP A 578 20.31 -30.91 7.84
CA ASP A 578 21.32 -31.51 6.97
C ASP A 578 21.15 -33.05 7.08
N VAL A 579 20.80 -33.67 5.97
CA VAL A 579 20.45 -35.10 5.91
C VAL A 579 21.42 -35.82 4.97
N THR A 580 22.08 -36.88 5.45
CA THR A 580 23.00 -37.67 4.68
C THR A 580 22.48 -39.10 4.51
N ALA A 581 22.65 -39.66 3.29
CA ALA A 581 22.38 -41.06 3.05
C ALA A 581 23.45 -41.90 3.80
N GLN A 582 22.98 -42.96 4.48
CA GLN A 582 23.87 -43.92 5.13
C GLN A 582 24.64 -44.78 4.13
#